data_fdfaf7bd4ceb873d3fd4ff31f89fb097
#
_entry.id   fdfaf7bd4ceb873d3fd4ff31f89fb097
#
_cell.length_a   1.000
_cell.length_b   1.000
_cell.length_c   1.000
_cell.angle_alpha   90.00
_cell.angle_beta   90.00
_cell.angle_gamma   90.00
#
_symmetry.space_group_name_H-M   'P 1'
#
loop_
_entity.id
_entity.type
_entity.pdbx_description
1 polymer ?
#
loop_
_entity_poly.entity_id
_entity_poly.type
_entity_poly.pdbx_seq_one_letter_code
_entity_poly.pdbx_strand_id
1 'polypeptide(L)'
;MKLKDILTIKYGKNQNQVEVDYSDIPILGTGGLIGYASKPIYDHESVLIGRKGTISKPFYISKPFWTIDTLFYTEINDNIVLPKYLFYNLSTIDFSKYSEGAAVPSLTTKTLYELNIHIHSMIEQQHIVNIVRYY
;
A
#
# COMPACT_ATOMS: atom_id res chain seq x y z
N MET A 1 -0.27 -12.17 -14.29
CA MET A 1 0.02 -10.73 -14.43
C MET A 1 0.98 -10.31 -13.34
N LYS A 2 1.96 -9.50 -13.65
CA LYS A 2 2.91 -9.02 -12.65
C LYS A 2 2.40 -7.74 -11.99
N LEU A 3 2.83 -7.49 -10.75
CA LEU A 3 2.41 -6.30 -10.02
C LEU A 3 2.74 -5.01 -10.79
N LYS A 4 3.87 -4.98 -11.49
CA LYS A 4 4.26 -3.82 -12.30
C LYS A 4 3.25 -3.47 -13.41
N ASP A 5 2.42 -4.43 -13.81
CA ASP A 5 1.43 -4.21 -14.89
C ASP A 5 0.18 -3.49 -14.39
N ILE A 6 -0.03 -3.39 -13.07
CA ILE A 6 -1.28 -2.88 -12.50
C ILE A 6 -1.12 -1.68 -11.59
N LEU A 7 0.11 -1.35 -11.19
CA LEU A 7 0.34 -0.21 -10.29
C LEU A 7 1.75 0.36 -10.43
N THR A 8 1.94 1.55 -9.88
CA THR A 8 3.26 2.16 -9.70
C THR A 8 3.54 2.29 -8.21
N ILE A 9 4.70 1.80 -7.78
CA ILE A 9 5.13 1.89 -6.38
C ILE A 9 5.85 3.21 -6.17
N LYS A 10 5.45 3.96 -5.15
CA LYS A 10 6.02 5.25 -4.80
C LYS A 10 6.67 5.20 -3.42
N TYR A 11 7.77 5.93 -3.27
CA TYR A 11 8.42 6.09 -1.97
C TYR A 11 7.70 7.11 -1.12
N GLY A 12 7.57 6.84 0.17
CA GLY A 12 7.17 7.84 1.14
C GLY A 12 8.28 8.88 1.31
N LYS A 13 7.97 9.95 2.03
CA LYS A 13 8.90 11.07 2.23
C LYS A 13 8.91 11.50 3.69
N ASN A 14 10.00 12.11 4.12
CA ASN A 14 10.12 12.68 5.44
C ASN A 14 8.98 13.68 5.69
N GLN A 15 8.42 13.66 6.87
CA GLN A 15 7.22 14.44 7.24
C GLN A 15 7.51 15.80 7.87
N ASN A 16 8.78 16.16 8.09
CA ASN A 16 9.11 17.34 8.90
C ASN A 16 8.48 18.63 8.38
N GLN A 17 8.36 18.78 7.06
CA GLN A 17 7.81 20.00 6.46
C GLN A 17 6.29 20.06 6.44
N VAL A 18 5.62 18.95 6.70
CA VAL A 18 4.15 18.87 6.61
C VAL A 18 3.49 18.52 7.93
N GLU A 19 4.27 18.09 8.92
CA GLU A 19 3.71 17.66 10.21
C GLU A 19 3.08 18.81 10.97
N VAL A 20 1.85 18.59 11.45
CA VAL A 20 1.08 19.53 12.27
C VAL A 20 0.53 18.80 13.48
N ASP A 21 0.02 19.53 14.47
CA ASP A 21 -0.50 18.91 15.70
C ASP A 21 -1.72 18.03 15.42
N TYR A 22 -2.60 18.49 14.52
CA TYR A 22 -3.77 17.71 14.14
C TYR A 22 -4.30 18.15 12.77
N SER A 23 -4.78 17.16 12.00
CA SER A 23 -5.49 17.37 10.73
C SER A 23 -6.26 16.09 10.39
N ASP A 24 -6.98 16.11 9.26
CA ASP A 24 -7.67 14.93 8.72
C ASP A 24 -6.77 14.07 7.86
N ILE A 25 -5.49 14.44 7.70
CA ILE A 25 -4.54 13.73 6.84
C ILE A 25 -3.55 12.98 7.72
N PRO A 26 -3.68 11.64 7.86
CA PRO A 26 -2.77 10.88 8.71
C PRO A 26 -1.40 10.73 8.07
N ILE A 27 -0.37 10.77 8.91
CA ILE A 27 0.99 10.36 8.55
C ILE A 27 1.17 8.92 9.01
N LEU A 28 1.57 8.05 8.09
CA LEU A 28 1.66 6.61 8.34
C LEU A 28 3.09 6.12 8.14
N GLY A 29 3.52 5.26 9.06
CA GLY A 29 4.70 4.43 8.94
C GLY A 29 4.30 2.97 8.93
N THR A 30 5.25 2.05 8.92
CA THR A 30 4.96 0.61 8.90
C THR A 30 4.23 0.12 10.15
N GLY A 31 4.35 0.83 11.26
CA GLY A 31 3.64 0.51 12.50
C GLY A 31 2.27 1.18 12.62
N GLY A 32 1.84 1.97 11.64
CA GLY A 32 0.55 2.64 11.64
C GLY A 32 0.66 4.15 11.74
N LEU A 33 -0.34 4.77 12.39
CA LEU A 33 -0.43 6.22 12.53
C LEU A 33 0.69 6.78 13.43
N ILE A 34 1.42 7.78 12.92
CA ILE A 34 2.49 8.44 13.69
C ILE A 34 2.32 9.95 13.80
N GLY A 35 1.34 10.54 13.12
CA GLY A 35 1.12 11.98 13.19
C GLY A 35 0.10 12.43 12.15
N TYR A 36 0.07 13.75 11.92
CA TYR A 36 -0.87 14.37 11.00
C TYR A 36 -0.15 15.36 10.09
N ALA A 37 -0.60 15.47 8.84
CA ALA A 37 0.02 16.31 7.84
C ALA A 37 -0.88 17.47 7.42
N SER A 38 -0.25 18.59 7.04
CA SER A 38 -0.97 19.74 6.50
C SER A 38 -1.43 19.54 5.06
N LYS A 39 -0.81 18.59 4.34
CA LYS A 39 -1.17 18.22 2.97
C LYS A 39 -0.86 16.75 2.73
N PRO A 40 -1.57 16.09 1.81
CA PRO A 40 -1.30 14.68 1.53
C PRO A 40 -0.10 14.49 0.60
N ILE A 41 0.51 13.30 0.66
CA ILE A 41 1.45 12.84 -0.37
C ILE A 41 0.67 12.28 -1.57
N TYR A 42 -0.54 11.77 -1.31
CA TYR A 42 -1.43 11.19 -2.30
C TYR A 42 -2.88 11.28 -1.81
N ASP A 43 -3.82 11.56 -2.70
CA ASP A 43 -5.22 11.81 -2.33
C ASP A 43 -6.21 10.81 -2.95
N HIS A 44 -5.72 9.68 -3.45
CA HIS A 44 -6.56 8.61 -4.00
C HIS A 44 -6.42 7.34 -3.17
N GLU A 45 -7.34 6.39 -3.41
CA GLU A 45 -7.25 5.07 -2.79
C GLU A 45 -5.90 4.43 -3.11
N SER A 46 -5.30 3.78 -2.10
CA SER A 46 -4.00 3.15 -2.27
C SER A 46 -3.87 1.92 -1.39
N VAL A 47 -2.99 1.03 -1.80
CA VAL A 47 -2.50 -0.07 -0.96
C VAL A 47 -1.08 0.28 -0.57
N LEU A 48 -0.81 0.28 0.73
CA LEU A 48 0.48 0.64 1.29
C LEU A 48 1.27 -0.63 1.61
N ILE A 49 2.56 -0.63 1.27
CA ILE A 49 3.42 -1.81 1.45
C ILE A 49 4.66 -1.39 2.22
N GLY A 50 4.98 -2.11 3.30
CA GLY A 50 6.15 -1.81 4.11
C GLY A 50 7.43 -1.93 3.30
N ARG A 51 8.30 -0.92 3.40
CA ARG A 51 9.63 -0.94 2.81
C ARG A 51 10.67 -1.45 3.79
N LYS A 52 10.58 -1.01 5.06
CA LYS A 52 11.48 -1.41 6.14
C LYS A 52 10.71 -1.58 7.43
N GLY A 53 11.08 -2.57 8.22
CA GLY A 53 10.47 -2.84 9.53
C GLY A 53 9.34 -3.84 9.42
N THR A 54 8.12 -3.47 9.74
CA THR A 54 6.96 -4.34 9.65
C THR A 54 6.49 -4.42 8.20
N ILE A 55 6.93 -5.43 7.47
CA ILE A 55 6.69 -5.57 6.03
C ILE A 55 5.73 -6.71 5.67
N SER A 56 5.25 -7.47 6.65
CA SER A 56 4.56 -8.74 6.38
C SER A 56 3.17 -8.58 5.76
N LYS A 57 2.49 -7.46 5.99
CA LYS A 57 1.12 -7.25 5.52
C LYS A 57 0.93 -5.87 4.92
N PRO A 58 0.11 -5.75 3.84
CA PRO A 58 -0.24 -4.46 3.28
C PRO A 58 -1.29 -3.75 4.13
N PHE A 59 -1.47 -2.46 3.84
CA PHE A 59 -2.55 -1.63 4.40
C PHE A 59 -3.40 -1.09 3.26
N TYR A 60 -4.69 -0.86 3.53
CA TYR A 60 -5.58 -0.19 2.60
C TYR A 60 -5.98 1.17 3.16
N ILE A 61 -5.99 2.20 2.31
CA ILE A 61 -6.46 3.53 2.72
C ILE A 61 -7.28 4.16 1.59
N SER A 62 -8.42 4.76 1.97
CA SER A 62 -9.36 5.36 1.01
C SER A 62 -9.46 6.87 1.11
N LYS A 63 -8.64 7.50 1.92
CA LYS A 63 -8.65 8.96 2.14
C LYS A 63 -7.25 9.54 1.91
N PRO A 64 -7.11 10.87 1.74
CA PRO A 64 -5.79 11.48 1.60
C PRO A 64 -4.89 11.14 2.79
N PHE A 65 -3.61 10.93 2.51
CA PHE A 65 -2.63 10.46 3.51
C PHE A 65 -1.23 10.92 3.17
N TRP A 66 -0.33 10.71 4.12
CA TRP A 66 1.11 10.87 3.95
C TRP A 66 1.80 9.59 4.43
N THR A 67 2.82 9.10 3.70
CA THR A 67 3.67 8.01 4.18
C THR A 67 5.10 8.50 4.33
N ILE A 68 5.77 8.03 5.40
CA ILE A 68 7.20 8.28 5.57
C ILE A 68 8.01 7.28 4.72
N ASP A 69 9.33 7.41 4.72
CA ASP A 69 10.22 6.67 3.83
C ASP A 69 10.26 5.16 4.09
N THR A 70 9.76 4.68 5.21
CA THR A 70 9.69 3.24 5.52
C THR A 70 8.46 2.55 4.94
N LEU A 71 7.53 3.30 4.35
CA LEU A 71 6.26 2.78 3.86
C LEU A 71 6.02 3.24 2.43
N PHE A 72 5.97 2.29 1.49
CA PHE A 72 5.57 2.58 0.10
C PHE A 72 4.09 2.88 0.01
N TYR A 73 3.70 3.77 -0.90
CA TYR A 73 2.32 3.85 -1.36
C TYR A 73 2.26 3.47 -2.84
N THR A 74 1.06 3.21 -3.37
CA THR A 74 0.89 2.75 -4.74
C THR A 74 -0.12 3.61 -5.47
N GLU A 75 0.18 3.88 -6.74
CA GLU A 75 -0.77 4.47 -7.68
C GLU A 75 -1.33 3.32 -8.52
N ILE A 76 -2.61 3.02 -8.33
CA ILE A 76 -3.25 1.82 -8.87
C ILE A 76 -3.97 2.16 -10.16
N ASN A 77 -3.80 1.30 -11.18
CA ASN A 77 -4.60 1.41 -12.40
C ASN A 77 -5.98 0.79 -12.14
N ASP A 78 -6.94 1.64 -11.77
CA ASP A 78 -8.28 1.20 -11.40
C ASP A 78 -9.16 0.78 -12.59
N ASN A 79 -8.65 0.90 -13.81
CA ASN A 79 -9.28 0.29 -14.99
C ASN A 79 -9.04 -1.23 -15.06
N ILE A 80 -7.99 -1.71 -14.38
CA ILE A 80 -7.60 -3.13 -14.39
C ILE A 80 -7.99 -3.80 -13.07
N VAL A 81 -7.82 -3.11 -11.95
CA VAL A 81 -8.01 -3.69 -10.62
C VAL A 81 -8.64 -2.69 -9.68
N LEU A 82 -9.65 -3.14 -8.93
CA LEU A 82 -10.24 -2.32 -7.86
C LEU A 82 -9.24 -2.27 -6.69
N PRO A 83 -8.95 -1.09 -6.13
CA PRO A 83 -7.98 -0.98 -5.03
C PRO A 83 -8.29 -1.90 -3.85
N LYS A 84 -9.55 -2.03 -3.46
CA LYS A 84 -9.94 -2.89 -2.36
C LYS A 84 -9.75 -4.37 -2.68
N TYR A 85 -10.03 -4.77 -3.92
CA TYR A 85 -9.76 -6.14 -4.39
C TYR A 85 -8.25 -6.42 -4.36
N LEU A 86 -7.45 -5.48 -4.83
CA LEU A 86 -5.99 -5.62 -4.80
C LEU A 86 -5.49 -5.78 -3.35
N PHE A 87 -6.03 -5.00 -2.42
CA PHE A 87 -5.69 -5.15 -1.02
C PHE A 87 -5.99 -6.56 -0.50
N TYR A 88 -7.18 -7.11 -0.79
CA TYR A 88 -7.53 -8.47 -0.38
C TYR A 88 -6.60 -9.50 -1.01
N ASN A 89 -6.30 -9.34 -2.29
CA ASN A 89 -5.39 -10.21 -3.02
C ASN A 89 -3.99 -10.20 -2.39
N LEU A 90 -3.43 -9.01 -2.17
CA LEU A 90 -2.10 -8.87 -1.59
C LEU A 90 -2.05 -9.30 -0.12
N SER A 91 -3.18 -9.26 0.58
CA SER A 91 -3.25 -9.72 1.98
C SER A 91 -3.04 -11.22 2.12
N THR A 92 -3.16 -11.99 1.04
CA THR A 92 -2.88 -13.43 1.04
C THR A 92 -1.38 -13.74 0.93
N ILE A 93 -0.55 -12.73 0.65
CA ILE A 93 0.89 -12.89 0.44
C ILE A 93 1.61 -12.57 1.75
N ASP A 94 2.53 -13.44 2.14
CA ASP A 94 3.45 -13.15 3.24
C ASP A 94 4.68 -12.45 2.65
N PHE A 95 4.70 -11.12 2.71
CA PHE A 95 5.79 -10.33 2.16
C PHE A 95 7.13 -10.56 2.85
N SER A 96 7.12 -11.08 4.08
CA SER A 96 8.38 -11.35 4.80
C SER A 96 9.24 -12.39 4.07
N LYS A 97 8.62 -13.24 3.24
CA LYS A 97 9.35 -14.22 2.42
C LYS A 97 10.21 -13.58 1.33
N TYR A 98 9.96 -12.33 1.00
CA TYR A 98 10.67 -11.61 -0.05
C TYR A 98 11.63 -10.58 0.52
N SER A 99 11.84 -10.57 1.84
CA SER A 99 12.73 -9.64 2.51
C SER A 99 14.18 -9.84 2.08
N GLU A 100 14.86 -8.73 1.80
CA GLU A 100 16.27 -8.71 1.42
C GLU A 100 17.17 -8.16 2.54
N GLY A 101 16.56 -7.68 3.63
CA GLY A 101 17.31 -7.12 4.75
C GLY A 101 17.88 -8.20 5.65
N ALA A 102 19.17 -8.09 6.05
CA ALA A 102 19.81 -9.02 6.95
C ALA A 102 19.49 -8.73 8.42
N ALA A 103 19.51 -7.46 8.82
CA ALA A 103 19.24 -7.04 10.20
C ALA A 103 17.83 -6.48 10.36
N VAL A 104 17.39 -5.65 9.42
CA VAL A 104 16.06 -5.06 9.40
C VAL A 104 15.33 -5.61 8.17
N PRO A 105 14.13 -6.20 8.33
CA PRO A 105 13.35 -6.65 7.18
C PRO A 105 13.12 -5.50 6.19
N SER A 106 13.33 -5.77 4.92
CA SER A 106 13.18 -4.76 3.88
C SER A 106 12.68 -5.36 2.57
N LEU A 107 11.93 -4.56 1.80
CA LEU A 107 11.46 -4.91 0.46
C LEU A 107 11.95 -3.87 -0.54
N THR A 108 12.22 -4.33 -1.76
CA THR A 108 12.62 -3.44 -2.87
C THR A 108 11.51 -3.38 -3.91
N THR A 109 11.47 -2.27 -4.65
CA THR A 109 10.52 -2.13 -5.75
C THR A 109 10.76 -3.18 -6.83
N LYS A 110 12.03 -3.53 -7.09
CA LYS A 110 12.38 -4.54 -8.09
C LYS A 110 11.72 -5.88 -7.79
N THR A 111 11.83 -6.35 -6.55
CA THR A 111 11.23 -7.62 -6.13
C THR A 111 9.70 -7.55 -6.17
N LEU A 112 9.13 -6.45 -5.66
CA LEU A 112 7.67 -6.29 -5.62
C LEU A 112 7.07 -6.24 -7.03
N TYR A 113 7.68 -5.52 -7.96
CA TYR A 113 7.18 -5.41 -9.33
C TYR A 113 7.13 -6.75 -10.06
N GLU A 114 7.97 -7.69 -9.71
CA GLU A 114 8.03 -9.00 -10.36
C GLU A 114 7.09 -10.04 -9.76
N LEU A 115 6.37 -9.70 -8.69
CA LEU A 115 5.40 -10.62 -8.10
C LEU A 115 4.29 -10.97 -9.10
N ASN A 116 4.00 -12.26 -9.24
CA ASN A 116 2.91 -12.72 -10.07
C ASN A 116 1.60 -12.68 -9.30
N ILE A 117 0.61 -12.02 -9.87
CA ILE A 117 -0.70 -11.80 -9.25
C ILE A 117 -1.77 -12.37 -10.17
N HIS A 118 -2.69 -13.15 -9.62
CA HIS A 118 -3.85 -13.62 -10.37
C HIS A 118 -4.97 -12.59 -10.20
N ILE A 119 -5.40 -11.99 -11.31
CA ILE A 119 -6.44 -10.96 -11.31
C ILE A 119 -7.67 -11.49 -12.02
N HIS A 120 -8.80 -11.51 -11.31
CA HIS A 120 -10.11 -11.86 -11.87
C HIS A 120 -10.62 -10.76 -12.79
N SER A 121 -11.68 -11.05 -13.56
CA SER A 121 -12.36 -10.03 -14.35
C SER A 121 -12.91 -8.93 -13.43
N MET A 122 -13.16 -7.74 -13.99
CA MET A 122 -13.67 -6.62 -13.20
C MET A 122 -15.02 -6.96 -12.53
N ILE A 123 -15.88 -7.70 -13.21
CA ILE A 123 -17.16 -8.13 -12.64
C ILE A 123 -16.93 -9.05 -11.43
N GLU A 124 -16.00 -10.01 -11.55
CA GLU A 124 -15.68 -10.92 -10.46
C GLU A 124 -15.02 -10.18 -9.30
N GLN A 125 -14.14 -9.21 -9.58
CA GLN A 125 -13.53 -8.37 -8.55
C GLN A 125 -14.59 -7.64 -7.74
N GLN A 126 -15.56 -7.02 -8.42
CA GLN A 126 -16.63 -6.29 -7.75
C GLN A 126 -17.46 -7.23 -6.87
N HIS A 127 -17.73 -8.42 -7.36
CA HIS A 127 -18.46 -9.44 -6.62
C HIS A 127 -17.71 -9.86 -5.35
N ILE A 128 -16.42 -10.10 -5.47
CA ILE A 128 -15.55 -10.48 -4.33
C ILE A 128 -15.51 -9.37 -3.29
N VAL A 129 -15.35 -8.11 -3.72
CA VAL A 129 -15.33 -6.96 -2.82
C VAL A 129 -16.66 -6.86 -2.05
N ASN A 130 -17.78 -7.07 -2.73
CA ASN A 130 -19.10 -7.01 -2.10
C ASN A 130 -19.30 -8.12 -1.06
N ILE A 131 -18.80 -9.33 -1.33
CA ILE A 131 -18.88 -10.44 -0.38
C ILE A 131 -18.02 -10.19 0.85
N VAL A 132 -16.74 -9.84 0.64
CA VAL A 132 -15.79 -9.69 1.73
C VAL A 132 -16.15 -8.55 2.67
N ARG A 133 -16.82 -7.49 2.18
CA ARG A 133 -17.19 -6.35 3.02
C ARG A 133 -18.18 -6.71 4.13
N TYR A 134 -18.83 -7.87 4.08
CA TYR A 134 -19.78 -8.33 5.11
C TYR A 134 -19.15 -9.33 6.10
N TYR A 135 -17.88 -9.58 5.97
CA TYR A 135 -17.10 -10.41 6.88
C TYR A 135 -15.98 -9.58 7.49
#